data_c48fa34d478b43a69b8e7fb6522e5a2b
#
_entry.id   c48fa34d478b43a69b8e7fb6522e5a2b
#
_cell.length_a   1.000
_cell.length_b   1.000
_cell.length_c   1.000
_cell.angle_alpha   90.00
_cell.angle_beta   90.00
_cell.angle_gamma   90.00
#
_symmetry.space_group_name_H-M   'P 1'
#
loop_
_entity.id
_entity.type
_entity.pdbx_description
1 polymer ?
#
loop_
_entity_poly.entity_id
_entity_poly.type
_entity_poly.pdbx_seq_one_letter_code
_entity_poly.pdbx_strand_id
1 'polypeptide(L)'
;MFYNSFMRTARSWIEANFQKRECIKYIPNLKNEDVCCCGQERRTHQTVPGIEPGVAGDVWQPQKHTRPQPTDAYGTIEFQGGAHPTKAQYVRLSYDTRPELLVQLFTREWNLELPKLLITVQGGKANFDLQPKLKKVLRKGLLKAAKTTGAWIFTGGTNTGVTKQVGDALILDGQQRSGRVVSIGIAPWGIVERNHELLGHNRHSSWTASSGPDALSASE
;
A
#
# COMPACT_ATOMS: atom_id res chain seq x y z
N MET A 1 1.08 -38.58 31.82
CA MET A 1 0.09 -37.51 31.79
C MET A 1 0.67 -36.41 30.93
N PHE A 2 0.39 -36.42 29.62
CA PHE A 2 0.96 -35.44 28.68
C PHE A 2 -0.07 -34.32 28.53
N TYR A 3 0.27 -33.15 29.04
CA TYR A 3 -0.48 -31.91 28.79
C TYR A 3 -0.11 -31.40 27.41
N ASN A 4 -0.94 -31.70 26.41
CA ASN A 4 -0.91 -31.01 25.12
C ASN A 4 -1.49 -29.62 25.31
N SER A 5 -0.62 -28.67 25.66
CA SER A 5 -0.96 -27.25 25.58
C SER A 5 -0.98 -26.84 24.11
N PHE A 6 -2.15 -26.88 23.49
CA PHE A 6 -2.42 -26.14 22.26
C PHE A 6 -2.29 -24.65 22.59
N MET A 7 -1.10 -24.09 22.46
CA MET A 7 -0.94 -22.66 22.37
C MET A 7 -1.67 -22.21 21.10
N ARG A 8 -2.93 -21.79 21.25
CA ARG A 8 -3.56 -20.89 20.31
C ARG A 8 -2.71 -19.62 20.34
N THR A 9 -1.83 -19.45 19.35
CA THR A 9 -1.17 -18.16 19.10
C THR A 9 -2.27 -17.13 19.04
N ALA A 10 -2.31 -16.22 19.99
CA ALA A 10 -3.29 -15.14 20.01
C ALA A 10 -3.15 -14.39 18.68
N ARG A 11 -4.25 -14.26 17.94
CA ARG A 11 -4.27 -13.48 16.71
C ARG A 11 -3.78 -12.08 17.03
N SER A 12 -2.91 -11.53 16.18
CA SER A 12 -2.49 -10.15 16.34
C SER A 12 -3.72 -9.22 16.26
N TRP A 13 -3.62 -8.03 16.85
CA TRP A 13 -4.70 -7.05 16.76
C TRP A 13 -5.10 -6.75 15.32
N ILE A 14 -4.11 -6.71 14.42
CA ILE A 14 -4.31 -6.51 12.98
C ILE A 14 -5.18 -7.62 12.39
N GLU A 15 -4.86 -8.89 12.64
CA GLU A 15 -5.64 -10.04 12.14
C GLU A 15 -7.07 -10.09 12.70
N ALA A 16 -7.25 -9.62 13.93
CA ALA A 16 -8.56 -9.63 14.58
C ALA A 16 -9.49 -8.52 14.05
N ASN A 17 -8.94 -7.40 13.57
CA ASN A 17 -9.71 -6.21 13.23
C ASN A 17 -9.76 -5.89 11.74
N PHE A 18 -8.83 -6.41 10.94
CA PHE A 18 -8.76 -6.07 9.52
C PHE A 18 -9.09 -7.25 8.62
N GLN A 19 -9.77 -6.91 7.55
CA GLN A 19 -10.14 -7.84 6.48
C GLN A 19 -9.56 -7.36 5.17
N LYS A 20 -9.25 -8.30 4.30
CA LYS A 20 -9.04 -8.10 2.87
C LYS A 20 -10.29 -8.55 2.12
N ARG A 21 -10.36 -8.26 0.83
CA ARG A 21 -11.38 -8.86 -0.04
C ARG A 21 -10.69 -9.66 -1.14
N GLU A 22 -11.14 -10.89 -1.33
CA GLU A 22 -10.67 -11.75 -2.40
C GLU A 22 -11.70 -11.85 -3.52
N CYS A 23 -11.22 -11.73 -4.75
CA CYS A 23 -12.06 -11.92 -5.92
C CYS A 23 -12.51 -13.37 -6.01
N ILE A 24 -13.82 -13.56 -6.19
CA ILE A 24 -14.44 -14.89 -6.27
C ILE A 24 -14.96 -15.21 -7.68
N LYS A 25 -15.03 -14.22 -8.55
CA LYS A 25 -15.50 -14.39 -9.93
C LYS A 25 -14.49 -13.83 -10.91
N TYR A 26 -13.92 -14.70 -11.74
CA TYR A 26 -13.04 -14.29 -12.81
C TYR A 26 -13.84 -13.58 -13.90
N ILE A 27 -13.51 -12.34 -14.19
CA ILE A 27 -14.05 -11.57 -15.33
C ILE A 27 -12.86 -11.09 -16.14
N PRO A 28 -12.70 -11.56 -17.40
CA PRO A 28 -11.57 -11.17 -18.23
C PRO A 28 -11.52 -9.66 -18.46
N ASN A 29 -10.33 -9.10 -18.39
CA ASN A 29 -10.12 -7.69 -18.72
C ASN A 29 -10.14 -7.50 -20.25
N LEU A 30 -10.80 -6.46 -20.74
CA LEU A 30 -10.90 -6.16 -22.17
C LEU A 30 -9.54 -5.97 -22.88
N LYS A 31 -8.50 -5.54 -22.14
CA LYS A 31 -7.17 -5.32 -22.71
C LYS A 31 -6.28 -6.55 -22.67
N ASN A 32 -6.56 -7.47 -21.75
CA ASN A 32 -5.80 -8.70 -21.57
C ASN A 32 -6.69 -9.74 -20.91
N GLU A 33 -7.12 -10.72 -21.69
CA GLU A 33 -8.03 -11.77 -21.22
C GLU A 33 -7.38 -12.72 -20.19
N ASP A 34 -6.05 -12.75 -20.08
CA ASP A 34 -5.35 -13.53 -19.07
C ASP A 34 -5.31 -12.84 -17.69
N VAL A 35 -5.84 -11.62 -17.61
CA VAL A 35 -5.93 -10.85 -16.36
C VAL A 35 -7.40 -10.61 -16.02
N CYS A 36 -7.77 -10.89 -14.78
CA CYS A 36 -9.09 -10.55 -14.26
C CYS A 36 -9.22 -9.03 -14.08
N CYS A 37 -10.44 -8.51 -14.19
CA CYS A 37 -10.73 -7.11 -13.84
C CYS A 37 -10.33 -6.72 -12.41
N CYS A 38 -10.10 -7.68 -11.51
CA CYS A 38 -9.54 -7.43 -10.18
C CYS A 38 -8.02 -7.19 -10.17
N GLY A 39 -7.33 -7.37 -11.29
CA GLY A 39 -5.89 -7.23 -11.44
C GLY A 39 -5.07 -8.52 -11.31
N GLN A 40 -5.69 -9.64 -10.88
CA GLN A 40 -4.98 -10.92 -10.76
C GLN A 40 -4.89 -11.66 -12.10
N GLU A 41 -3.77 -12.32 -12.36
CA GLU A 41 -3.60 -13.20 -13.49
C GLU A 41 -4.51 -14.44 -13.37
N ARG A 42 -4.99 -14.96 -14.50
CA ARG A 42 -5.88 -16.12 -14.55
C ARG A 42 -5.32 -17.35 -13.83
N ARG A 43 -4.02 -17.60 -13.95
CA ARG A 43 -3.34 -18.75 -13.35
C ARG A 43 -3.27 -18.68 -11.82
N THR A 44 -3.27 -17.48 -11.23
CA THR A 44 -3.21 -17.25 -9.78
C THR A 44 -4.56 -16.92 -9.18
N HIS A 45 -5.57 -16.69 -10.03
CA HIS A 45 -6.91 -16.35 -9.60
C HIS A 45 -7.60 -17.55 -8.95
N GLN A 46 -8.01 -17.40 -7.71
CA GLN A 46 -8.74 -18.45 -7.00
C GLN A 46 -10.12 -18.65 -7.63
N THR A 47 -10.43 -19.89 -8.00
CA THR A 47 -11.76 -20.27 -8.44
C THR A 47 -12.58 -20.75 -7.24
N VAL A 48 -13.82 -20.30 -7.15
CA VAL A 48 -14.76 -20.74 -6.11
C VAL A 48 -15.75 -21.72 -6.74
N PRO A 49 -15.87 -22.95 -6.20
CA PRO A 49 -16.83 -23.91 -6.72
C PRO A 49 -18.25 -23.33 -6.79
N GLY A 50 -18.93 -23.53 -7.91
CA GLY A 50 -20.30 -23.03 -8.14
C GLY A 50 -20.39 -21.58 -8.60
N ILE A 51 -19.28 -20.91 -8.83
CA ILE A 51 -19.26 -19.56 -9.43
C ILE A 51 -18.64 -19.65 -10.83
N GLU A 52 -19.49 -19.48 -11.83
CA GLU A 52 -19.07 -19.46 -13.22
C GLU A 52 -18.26 -18.19 -13.55
N PRO A 53 -17.20 -18.30 -14.36
CA PRO A 53 -16.47 -17.14 -14.87
C PRO A 53 -17.42 -16.18 -15.60
N GLY A 54 -17.10 -14.91 -15.56
CA GLY A 54 -17.76 -13.91 -16.41
C GLY A 54 -17.15 -13.88 -17.81
N VAL A 55 -17.79 -13.11 -18.69
CA VAL A 55 -17.30 -12.86 -20.04
C VAL A 55 -16.63 -11.48 -20.12
N ALA A 56 -15.79 -11.29 -21.13
CA ALA A 56 -15.16 -10.01 -21.39
C ALA A 56 -16.23 -8.94 -21.65
N GLY A 57 -16.13 -7.83 -20.93
CA GLY A 57 -17.14 -6.77 -20.98
C GLY A 57 -18.14 -6.76 -19.82
N ASP A 58 -18.23 -7.83 -19.05
CA ASP A 58 -18.99 -7.81 -17.80
C ASP A 58 -18.46 -6.73 -16.85
N VAL A 59 -19.38 -6.03 -16.20
CA VAL A 59 -19.01 -4.98 -15.22
C VAL A 59 -18.61 -5.63 -13.90
N TRP A 60 -17.30 -5.61 -13.62
CA TRP A 60 -16.78 -6.07 -12.34
C TRP A 60 -17.10 -5.07 -11.22
N GLN A 61 -17.62 -5.58 -10.12
CA GLN A 61 -17.99 -4.79 -8.93
C GLN A 61 -17.45 -5.46 -7.67
N PRO A 62 -16.67 -4.73 -6.83
CA PRO A 62 -16.08 -5.29 -5.62
C PRO A 62 -17.12 -5.90 -4.68
N GLN A 63 -18.29 -5.28 -4.54
CA GLN A 63 -19.35 -5.73 -3.65
C GLN A 63 -19.93 -7.10 -4.04
N LYS A 64 -20.04 -7.36 -5.35
CA LYS A 64 -20.65 -8.57 -5.89
C LYS A 64 -19.64 -9.68 -6.15
N HIS A 65 -18.43 -9.29 -6.57
CA HIS A 65 -17.45 -10.24 -7.10
C HIS A 65 -16.26 -10.47 -6.15
N THR A 66 -16.38 -10.02 -4.90
CA THR A 66 -15.39 -10.32 -3.86
C THR A 66 -16.03 -10.77 -2.56
N ARG A 67 -15.27 -11.52 -1.75
CA ARG A 67 -15.66 -11.91 -0.39
C ARG A 67 -14.66 -11.36 0.62
N PRO A 68 -15.13 -10.92 1.81
CA PRO A 68 -14.25 -10.54 2.90
C PRO A 68 -13.58 -11.78 3.49
N GLN A 69 -12.31 -11.64 3.84
CA GLN A 69 -11.50 -12.64 4.54
C GLN A 69 -10.57 -11.90 5.51
N PRO A 70 -10.08 -12.54 6.58
CA PRO A 70 -9.04 -11.93 7.41
C PRO A 70 -7.86 -11.50 6.56
N THR A 71 -7.22 -10.37 6.92
CA THR A 71 -6.02 -9.94 6.19
C THR A 71 -4.89 -10.96 6.33
N ASP A 72 -4.16 -11.16 5.26
CA ASP A 72 -3.02 -12.08 5.17
C ASP A 72 -1.74 -11.38 4.73
N ALA A 73 -1.73 -10.06 4.70
CA ALA A 73 -0.59 -9.28 4.26
C ALA A 73 -0.42 -8.06 5.15
N TYR A 74 0.53 -8.13 6.09
CA TYR A 74 0.95 -7.02 6.92
C TYR A 74 2.36 -7.26 7.47
N GLY A 75 3.05 -6.17 7.77
CA GLY A 75 4.41 -6.23 8.30
C GLY A 75 5.21 -4.98 8.01
N THR A 76 6.50 -5.17 7.76
CA THR A 76 7.46 -4.10 7.50
C THR A 76 8.20 -4.35 6.20
N ILE A 77 8.30 -3.32 5.40
CA ILE A 77 9.15 -3.29 4.20
C ILE A 77 10.39 -2.48 4.54
N GLU A 78 11.55 -3.02 4.20
CA GLU A 78 12.83 -2.33 4.29
C GLU A 78 13.35 -2.04 2.88
N PHE A 79 13.49 -0.76 2.57
CA PHE A 79 13.98 -0.32 1.27
C PHE A 79 15.50 -0.27 1.28
N GLN A 80 16.10 -1.01 0.34
CA GLN A 80 17.53 -1.06 0.11
C GLN A 80 17.92 -0.01 -0.96
N GLY A 81 19.07 0.64 -0.82
CA GLY A 81 19.62 1.48 -1.89
C GLY A 81 19.84 2.96 -1.55
N GLY A 82 19.52 3.39 -0.32
CA GLY A 82 19.87 4.71 0.18
C GLY A 82 21.11 4.69 1.07
N ALA A 83 21.58 5.87 1.53
CA ALA A 83 22.64 5.99 2.53
C ALA A 83 22.27 5.29 3.86
N HIS A 84 20.99 5.19 4.15
CA HIS A 84 20.44 4.44 5.29
C HIS A 84 19.19 3.68 4.81
N PRO A 85 18.98 2.43 5.29
CA PRO A 85 17.76 1.71 5.00
C PRO A 85 16.57 2.45 5.61
N THR A 86 15.54 2.66 4.79
CA THR A 86 14.27 3.21 5.23
C THR A 86 13.25 2.08 5.40
N LYS A 87 12.38 2.21 6.39
CA LYS A 87 11.37 1.19 6.70
C LYS A 87 9.98 1.79 6.63
N ALA A 88 9.06 1.03 6.05
CA ALA A 88 7.64 1.35 6.05
C ALA A 88 6.84 0.18 6.59
N GLN A 89 5.81 0.46 7.37
CA GLN A 89 4.83 -0.54 7.77
C GLN A 89 3.73 -0.61 6.71
N TYR A 90 3.19 -1.79 6.50
CA TYR A 90 2.12 -1.99 5.55
C TYR A 90 1.06 -2.95 6.08
N VAL A 91 -0.14 -2.81 5.56
CA VAL A 91 -1.25 -3.74 5.77
C VAL A 91 -2.18 -3.73 4.57
N ARG A 92 -2.61 -4.90 4.12
CA ARG A 92 -3.65 -5.06 3.11
C ARG A 92 -5.02 -4.96 3.76
N LEU A 93 -5.84 -4.06 3.26
CA LEU A 93 -7.14 -3.74 3.83
C LEU A 93 -8.27 -3.93 2.81
N SER A 94 -9.47 -4.10 3.31
CA SER A 94 -10.69 -3.96 2.53
C SER A 94 -11.01 -2.48 2.31
N TYR A 95 -11.56 -2.15 1.13
CA TYR A 95 -11.95 -0.77 0.79
C TYR A 95 -13.05 -0.20 1.72
N ASP A 96 -13.82 -1.07 2.36
CA ASP A 96 -14.88 -0.74 3.30
C ASP A 96 -14.44 -0.82 4.78
N THR A 97 -13.13 -0.83 5.02
CA THR A 97 -12.57 -0.77 6.38
C THR A 97 -13.04 0.50 7.09
N ARG A 98 -13.54 0.35 8.32
CA ARG A 98 -14.01 1.49 9.12
C ARG A 98 -12.87 2.45 9.44
N PRO A 99 -13.07 3.77 9.23
CA PRO A 99 -12.01 4.78 9.46
C PRO A 99 -11.44 4.78 10.88
N GLU A 100 -12.27 4.46 11.88
CA GLU A 100 -11.83 4.43 13.29
C GLU A 100 -10.75 3.38 13.52
N LEU A 101 -10.82 2.24 12.82
CA LEU A 101 -9.80 1.20 12.88
C LEU A 101 -8.49 1.66 12.23
N LEU A 102 -8.56 2.48 11.17
CA LEU A 102 -7.37 3.06 10.55
C LEU A 102 -6.68 4.04 11.50
N VAL A 103 -7.45 4.88 12.19
CA VAL A 103 -6.88 5.79 13.21
C VAL A 103 -6.20 4.99 14.31
N GLN A 104 -6.80 3.89 14.78
CA GLN A 104 -6.19 3.02 15.79
C GLN A 104 -4.92 2.33 15.25
N LEU A 105 -4.93 1.87 14.00
CA LEU A 105 -3.75 1.30 13.36
C LEU A 105 -2.60 2.29 13.36
N PHE A 106 -2.84 3.52 12.91
CA PHE A 106 -1.80 4.53 12.81
C PHE A 106 -1.28 4.96 14.19
N THR A 107 -2.16 5.17 15.16
CA THR A 107 -1.76 5.73 16.46
C THR A 107 -1.27 4.68 17.46
N ARG A 108 -1.88 3.48 17.50
CA ARG A 108 -1.54 2.44 18.49
C ARG A 108 -0.53 1.44 17.95
N GLU A 109 -0.79 0.88 16.76
CA GLU A 109 0.08 -0.16 16.20
C GLU A 109 1.34 0.42 15.56
N TRP A 110 1.20 1.52 14.82
CA TRP A 110 2.31 2.19 14.17
C TRP A 110 2.92 3.33 14.99
N ASN A 111 2.33 3.62 16.15
CA ASN A 111 2.81 4.60 17.12
C ASN A 111 3.07 5.99 16.48
N LEU A 112 2.16 6.43 15.63
CA LEU A 112 2.20 7.75 15.03
C LEU A 112 1.45 8.74 15.92
N GLU A 113 2.00 9.93 16.12
CA GLU A 113 1.30 11.03 16.76
C GLU A 113 0.18 11.55 15.85
N LEU A 114 -0.96 11.90 16.45
CA LEU A 114 -2.08 12.47 15.68
C LEU A 114 -1.63 13.77 14.98
N PRO A 115 -1.93 13.91 13.68
CA PRO A 115 -1.53 15.07 12.93
C PRO A 115 -2.40 16.28 13.23
N LYS A 116 -1.82 17.46 13.16
CA LYS A 116 -2.58 18.73 13.21
C LYS A 116 -3.18 19.10 11.85
N LEU A 117 -2.66 18.51 10.79
CA LEU A 117 -3.08 18.77 9.41
C LEU A 117 -2.92 17.50 8.56
N LEU A 118 -3.85 17.27 7.63
CA LEU A 118 -3.73 16.26 6.58
C LEU A 118 -3.43 16.96 5.26
N ILE A 119 -2.38 16.53 4.58
CA ILE A 119 -2.02 17.00 3.24
C ILE A 119 -2.23 15.81 2.29
N THR A 120 -3.22 15.90 1.41
CA THR A 120 -3.46 14.86 0.40
C THR A 120 -2.92 15.33 -0.95
N VAL A 121 -2.02 14.53 -1.54
CA VAL A 121 -1.47 14.79 -2.87
C VAL A 121 -1.98 13.72 -3.81
N GLN A 122 -2.85 14.12 -4.74
CA GLN A 122 -3.48 13.23 -5.70
C GLN A 122 -3.32 13.77 -7.11
N GLY A 123 -3.22 12.85 -8.09
CA GLY A 123 -3.12 13.22 -9.50
C GLY A 123 -3.10 12.00 -10.41
N GLY A 124 -2.91 12.24 -11.69
CA GLY A 124 -2.84 11.19 -12.69
C GLY A 124 -1.60 10.30 -12.54
N LYS A 125 -1.68 9.08 -13.08
CA LYS A 125 -0.59 8.09 -13.09
C LYS A 125 0.48 8.36 -14.15
N ALA A 126 0.22 9.27 -15.11
CA ALA A 126 1.21 9.59 -16.14
C ALA A 126 2.43 10.26 -15.51
N ASN A 127 3.60 9.68 -15.75
CA ASN A 127 4.85 10.27 -15.30
C ASN A 127 5.11 11.58 -16.07
N PHE A 128 5.65 12.55 -15.39
CA PHE A 128 6.03 13.84 -15.95
C PHE A 128 7.27 14.37 -15.23
N ASP A 129 8.05 15.15 -15.94
CA ASP A 129 9.21 15.81 -15.38
C ASP A 129 8.88 17.25 -15.01
N LEU A 130 9.11 17.59 -13.75
CA LEU A 130 9.07 18.96 -13.29
C LEU A 130 10.37 19.69 -13.64
N GLN A 131 10.23 20.91 -14.12
CA GLN A 131 11.39 21.79 -14.24
C GLN A 131 12.13 21.89 -12.90
N PRO A 132 13.49 21.89 -12.87
CA PRO A 132 14.26 21.87 -11.63
C PRO A 132 13.85 22.93 -10.60
N LYS A 133 13.49 24.11 -11.07
CA LYS A 133 13.01 25.21 -10.21
C LYS A 133 11.68 24.85 -9.53
N LEU A 134 10.71 24.31 -10.28
CA LEU A 134 9.42 23.86 -9.75
C LEU A 134 9.56 22.68 -8.79
N LYS A 135 10.39 21.69 -9.16
CA LYS A 135 10.70 20.55 -8.28
C LYS A 135 11.27 21.00 -6.94
N LYS A 136 12.17 21.99 -6.95
CA LYS A 136 12.74 22.57 -5.74
C LYS A 136 11.69 23.33 -4.89
N VAL A 137 10.78 24.07 -5.54
CA VAL A 137 9.74 24.83 -4.84
C VAL A 137 8.73 23.87 -4.22
N LEU A 138 8.24 22.86 -4.98
CA LEU A 138 7.33 21.84 -4.48
C LEU A 138 7.93 21.16 -3.24
N ARG A 139 9.17 20.65 -3.36
CA ARG A 139 9.87 19.98 -2.25
C ARG A 139 9.93 20.86 -1.00
N LYS A 140 10.45 22.07 -1.15
CA LYS A 140 10.61 23.00 -0.01
C LYS A 140 9.26 23.35 0.63
N GLY A 141 8.25 23.62 -0.19
CA GLY A 141 6.91 23.97 0.28
C GLY A 141 6.24 22.83 1.03
N LEU A 142 6.21 21.64 0.44
CA LEU A 142 5.60 20.46 1.04
C LEU A 142 6.28 20.06 2.35
N LEU A 143 7.60 19.96 2.35
CA LEU A 143 8.36 19.58 3.54
C LEU A 143 8.27 20.62 4.64
N LYS A 144 8.32 21.92 4.31
CA LYS A 144 8.14 22.99 5.29
C LYS A 144 6.75 22.90 5.91
N ALA A 145 5.70 22.75 5.10
CA ALA A 145 4.34 22.63 5.60
C ALA A 145 4.20 21.40 6.51
N ALA A 146 4.67 20.23 6.09
CA ALA A 146 4.58 19.01 6.88
C ALA A 146 5.33 19.12 8.22
N LYS A 147 6.57 19.61 8.22
CA LYS A 147 7.38 19.74 9.43
C LYS A 147 6.87 20.77 10.42
N THR A 148 6.40 21.92 9.93
CA THR A 148 5.91 22.99 10.82
C THR A 148 4.58 22.69 11.45
N THR A 149 3.74 21.88 10.82
CA THR A 149 2.39 21.53 11.28
C THR A 149 2.31 20.13 11.91
N GLY A 150 3.32 19.28 11.74
CA GLY A 150 3.23 17.86 12.08
C GLY A 150 2.20 17.14 11.19
N ALA A 151 2.05 17.58 9.92
CA ALA A 151 1.08 17.00 9.01
C ALA A 151 1.45 15.57 8.60
N TRP A 152 0.41 14.76 8.35
CA TRP A 152 0.55 13.54 7.57
C TRP A 152 0.33 13.85 6.10
N ILE A 153 1.15 13.26 5.23
CA ILE A 153 1.03 13.37 3.78
C ILE A 153 0.41 12.06 3.27
N PHE A 154 -0.76 12.17 2.62
CA PHE A 154 -1.42 11.04 1.96
C PHE A 154 -1.17 11.10 0.46
N THR A 155 -0.81 9.94 -0.12
CA THR A 155 -0.57 9.77 -1.56
C THR A 155 -1.26 8.53 -2.10
N GLY A 156 -1.20 8.33 -3.43
CA GLY A 156 -1.66 7.10 -4.08
C GLY A 156 -0.75 5.88 -3.85
N GLY A 157 0.35 6.00 -3.11
CA GLY A 157 1.23 4.89 -2.75
C GLY A 157 1.91 4.17 -3.91
N THR A 158 2.08 4.83 -5.06
CA THR A 158 2.74 4.25 -6.24
C THR A 158 3.83 5.18 -6.74
N ASN A 159 4.91 4.64 -7.33
CA ASN A 159 6.01 5.44 -7.87
C ASN A 159 5.68 6.03 -9.26
N THR A 160 4.52 6.65 -9.38
CA THR A 160 4.02 7.21 -10.64
C THR A 160 3.43 8.61 -10.45
N GLY A 161 3.47 9.41 -11.51
CA GLY A 161 2.81 10.71 -11.56
C GLY A 161 3.26 11.68 -10.46
N VAL A 162 2.30 12.35 -9.83
CA VAL A 162 2.57 13.30 -8.76
C VAL A 162 3.11 12.63 -7.49
N THR A 163 2.70 11.38 -7.21
CA THR A 163 3.17 10.62 -6.05
C THR A 163 4.68 10.42 -6.10
N LYS A 164 5.24 10.10 -7.27
CA LYS A 164 6.69 10.04 -7.49
C LYS A 164 7.40 11.34 -7.10
N GLN A 165 6.81 12.51 -7.42
CA GLN A 165 7.42 13.80 -7.05
C GLN A 165 7.43 14.02 -5.54
N VAL A 166 6.43 13.49 -4.82
CA VAL A 166 6.39 13.51 -3.34
C VAL A 166 7.46 12.59 -2.78
N GLY A 167 7.56 11.35 -3.26
CA GLY A 167 8.56 10.38 -2.83
C GLY A 167 9.99 10.93 -3.02
N ASP A 168 10.31 11.45 -4.20
CA ASP A 168 11.60 12.10 -4.48
C ASP A 168 11.91 13.24 -3.48
N ALA A 169 10.88 14.00 -3.09
CA ALA A 169 11.04 15.07 -2.10
C ALA A 169 11.40 14.54 -0.71
N LEU A 170 10.73 13.45 -0.29
CA LEU A 170 10.94 12.81 1.02
C LEU A 170 12.28 12.11 1.13
N ILE A 171 12.71 11.39 0.08
CA ILE A 171 14.02 10.71 0.03
C ILE A 171 15.15 11.71 0.22
N LEU A 172 15.09 12.83 -0.50
CA LEU A 172 16.11 13.89 -0.39
C LEU A 172 16.09 14.59 0.98
N ASP A 173 14.96 14.60 1.67
CA ASP A 173 14.85 15.16 3.02
C ASP A 173 15.38 14.20 4.09
N GLY A 174 15.15 12.90 3.95
CA GLY A 174 15.65 11.88 4.87
C GLY A 174 17.18 11.86 5.01
N GLN A 175 17.89 12.47 4.05
CA GLN A 175 19.34 12.72 4.14
C GLN A 175 19.68 13.91 5.08
N GLN A 176 18.73 14.72 5.44
CA GLN A 176 18.90 15.85 6.35
C GLN A 176 18.32 15.51 7.72
N ARG A 177 19.09 15.73 8.78
CA ARG A 177 18.75 15.41 10.20
C ARG A 177 17.58 16.21 10.79
N SER A 178 16.65 16.72 10.01
CA SER A 178 15.57 17.60 10.48
C SER A 178 14.21 16.91 10.43
N GLY A 179 13.65 16.57 11.58
CA GLY A 179 12.25 16.18 11.83
C GLY A 179 11.66 15.11 10.88
N ARG A 180 11.03 14.08 11.41
CA ARG A 180 10.41 13.01 10.62
C ARG A 180 9.11 13.50 9.99
N VAL A 181 8.97 13.41 8.68
CA VAL A 181 7.70 13.60 7.98
C VAL A 181 7.01 12.24 7.85
N VAL A 182 5.73 12.18 8.19
CA VAL A 182 4.91 10.98 8.04
C VAL A 182 4.25 11.00 6.67
N SER A 183 4.52 9.97 5.86
CA SER A 183 3.86 9.75 4.58
C SER A 183 3.10 8.43 4.61
N ILE A 184 1.88 8.43 4.09
CA ILE A 184 0.97 7.29 4.06
C ILE A 184 0.51 7.10 2.62
N GLY A 185 0.93 5.98 2.01
CA GLY A 185 0.49 5.59 0.67
C GLY A 185 -0.73 4.68 0.73
N ILE A 186 -1.73 4.93 -0.12
CA ILE A 186 -2.91 4.07 -0.27
C ILE A 186 -2.99 3.60 -1.71
N ALA A 187 -2.55 2.38 -1.96
CA ALA A 187 -2.52 1.78 -3.30
C ALA A 187 -3.54 0.65 -3.45
N PRO A 188 -4.22 0.52 -4.58
CA PRO A 188 -5.03 -0.66 -4.87
C PRO A 188 -4.15 -1.91 -4.96
N TRP A 189 -4.47 -2.94 -4.18
CA TRP A 189 -3.66 -4.16 -4.10
C TRP A 189 -3.31 -4.79 -5.46
N GLY A 190 -4.26 -4.80 -6.39
CA GLY A 190 -4.07 -5.42 -7.72
C GLY A 190 -3.06 -4.71 -8.63
N ILE A 191 -2.65 -3.48 -8.30
CA ILE A 191 -1.64 -2.74 -9.07
C ILE A 191 -0.27 -2.68 -8.38
N VAL A 192 -0.19 -3.20 -7.15
CA VAL A 192 1.10 -3.30 -6.45
C VAL A 192 1.91 -4.43 -7.08
N GLU A 193 3.00 -4.07 -7.74
CA GLU A 193 3.92 -5.06 -8.29
C GLU A 193 4.49 -5.93 -7.18
N ARG A 194 4.79 -7.20 -7.52
CA ARG A 194 5.35 -8.15 -6.55
C ARG A 194 4.55 -8.26 -5.24
N ASN A 195 3.24 -7.94 -5.26
CA ASN A 195 2.37 -7.98 -4.08
C ASN A 195 2.37 -9.35 -3.38
N HIS A 196 2.65 -10.44 -4.12
CA HIS A 196 2.79 -11.79 -3.57
C HIS A 196 3.95 -11.92 -2.56
N GLU A 197 4.96 -11.06 -2.64
CA GLU A 197 6.06 -11.02 -1.68
C GLU A 197 5.68 -10.35 -0.35
N LEU A 198 4.59 -9.59 -0.36
CA LEU A 198 4.02 -8.95 0.83
C LEU A 198 3.05 -9.88 1.58
N LEU A 199 2.73 -11.05 1.02
CA LEU A 199 1.87 -12.01 1.70
C LEU A 199 2.59 -12.61 2.92
N GLY A 200 1.89 -12.63 4.03
CA GLY A 200 2.37 -13.17 5.30
C GLY A 200 1.98 -12.30 6.49
N HIS A 201 2.09 -12.89 7.65
CA HIS A 201 1.74 -12.25 8.92
C HIS A 201 3.01 -11.70 9.58
N ASN A 202 3.00 -10.45 9.94
CA ASN A 202 4.14 -9.73 10.53
C ASN A 202 5.44 -9.95 9.72
N ARG A 203 5.30 -9.93 8.40
CA ARG A 203 6.41 -10.22 7.48
C ARG A 203 7.42 -9.08 7.47
N HIS A 204 8.68 -9.44 7.42
CA HIS A 204 9.77 -8.50 7.14
C HIS A 204 10.28 -8.76 5.72
N SER A 205 10.12 -7.81 4.83
CA SER A 205 10.50 -7.92 3.42
C SER A 205 11.53 -6.87 3.08
N SER A 206 12.61 -7.27 2.41
CA SER A 206 13.62 -6.34 1.90
C SER A 206 13.38 -6.08 0.42
N TRP A 207 13.33 -4.82 0.04
CA TRP A 207 13.10 -4.38 -1.33
C TRP A 207 14.29 -3.60 -1.84
N THR A 208 14.88 -4.06 -2.92
CA THR A 208 15.86 -3.31 -3.66
C THR A 208 15.15 -2.49 -4.73
N ALA A 209 15.48 -1.21 -4.85
CA ALA A 209 15.06 -0.44 -5.99
C ALA A 209 15.65 -1.11 -7.24
N SER A 210 14.82 -1.79 -8.03
CA SER A 210 15.25 -2.27 -9.32
C SER A 210 15.50 -1.05 -10.21
N SER A 211 16.62 -1.03 -10.91
CA SER A 211 17.02 0.03 -11.83
C SER A 211 16.21 0.06 -13.14
N GLY A 212 14.99 -0.49 -13.13
CA GLY A 212 14.07 -0.45 -14.27
C GLY A 212 13.07 0.71 -14.15
N PRO A 213 12.57 1.22 -15.28
CA PRO A 213 11.61 2.32 -15.30
C PRO A 213 10.27 2.03 -14.61
N ASP A 214 10.01 0.76 -14.24
CA ASP A 214 8.74 0.29 -13.69
C ASP A 214 8.83 -0.22 -12.24
N ALA A 215 9.96 0.02 -11.57
CA ALA A 215 10.12 -0.42 -10.20
C ALA A 215 9.26 0.41 -9.26
N LEU A 216 8.28 -0.22 -8.64
CA LEU A 216 7.61 0.34 -7.50
C LEU A 216 8.62 0.57 -6.38
N SER A 217 8.86 1.81 -6.02
CA SER A 217 9.34 2.09 -4.68
C SER A 217 8.12 2.10 -3.76
N ALA A 218 7.98 1.09 -2.94
CA ALA A 218 6.97 1.08 -1.88
C ALA A 218 7.34 2.06 -0.74
N SER A 219 8.18 3.05 -1.00
CA SER A 219 8.57 4.12 -0.07
C SER A 219 7.59 5.28 -0.07
N GLU A 220 6.52 5.15 -0.80
CA GLU A 220 5.49 6.18 -0.90
C GLU A 220 4.24 5.84 -0.10
#